data_0c5b4c38632f3b9e2fa232dde7fee69d
#
_entry.id   0c5b4c38632f3b9e2fa232dde7fee69d
#
_cell.length_a   1.000
_cell.length_b   1.000
_cell.length_c   1.000
_cell.angle_alpha   90.00
_cell.angle_beta   90.00
_cell.angle_gamma   90.00
#
_symmetry.space_group_name_H-M   'P 1'
#
loop_
_entity.id
_entity.type
_entity.pdbx_description
1 polymer ?
#
loop_
_entity_poly.entity_id
_entity_poly.type
_entity_poly.pdbx_seq_one_letter_code
_entity_poly.pdbx_strand_id
1 'polypeptide(L)'
;MANYTAADIKALREKTGAGMLDVKKALDEANGDQQKAAEIIRVKGLKGITKREGRATAEGLVAARVENGVGYMVEVNSETDFVAKSDPFIAFGQNVLEAAIAADASTLEELKAATYEGKTVEELTTDAGALLGEKIVVRRIARVEGENVAVYLHKTSK
;
A
#
# COMPACT_ATOMS: atom_id res chain seq x y z
N MET A 1 30.25 -17.92 7.52
CA MET A 1 30.19 -16.48 7.77
C MET A 1 29.11 -15.92 6.85
N ALA A 2 28.30 -14.96 7.34
CA ALA A 2 27.27 -14.34 6.51
C ALA A 2 27.92 -13.56 5.36
N ASN A 3 27.51 -13.82 4.12
CA ASN A 3 28.03 -13.17 2.91
C ASN A 3 27.41 -11.79 2.65
N TYR A 4 26.99 -11.09 3.71
CA TYR A 4 26.35 -9.77 3.64
C TYR A 4 26.70 -8.92 4.87
N THR A 5 26.59 -7.61 4.73
CA THR A 5 26.91 -6.62 5.76
C THR A 5 25.66 -6.01 6.39
N ALA A 6 25.82 -5.24 7.46
CA ALA A 6 24.74 -4.46 8.05
C ALA A 6 24.18 -3.40 7.07
N ALA A 7 25.05 -2.89 6.17
CA ALA A 7 24.63 -1.97 5.11
C ALA A 7 23.71 -2.64 4.10
N ASP A 8 23.97 -3.90 3.75
CA ASP A 8 23.12 -4.69 2.86
C ASP A 8 21.73 -4.92 3.46
N ILE A 9 21.67 -5.21 4.76
CA ILE A 9 20.41 -5.35 5.49
C ILE A 9 19.62 -4.04 5.45
N LYS A 10 20.29 -2.91 5.72
CA LYS A 10 19.66 -1.60 5.71
C LYS A 10 19.10 -1.26 4.31
N ALA A 11 19.90 -1.41 3.27
CA ALA A 11 19.51 -1.14 1.89
C ALA A 11 18.30 -1.98 1.47
N LEU A 12 18.29 -3.28 1.83
CA LEU A 12 17.20 -4.18 1.48
C LEU A 12 15.93 -3.89 2.27
N ARG A 13 16.05 -3.44 3.52
CA ARG A 13 14.91 -2.94 4.31
C ARG A 13 14.28 -1.69 3.71
N GLU A 14 15.09 -0.73 3.32
CA GLU A 14 14.62 0.50 2.68
C GLU A 14 13.92 0.21 1.35
N LYS A 15 14.43 -0.75 0.59
CA LYS A 15 13.87 -1.16 -0.70
C LYS A 15 12.57 -1.96 -0.58
N THR A 16 12.45 -2.81 0.44
CA THR A 16 11.34 -3.80 0.56
C THR A 16 10.32 -3.48 1.64
N GLY A 17 10.66 -2.60 2.58
CA GLY A 17 9.86 -2.33 3.77
C GLY A 17 9.81 -3.50 4.79
N ALA A 18 10.50 -4.60 4.53
CA ALA A 18 10.48 -5.79 5.37
C ALA A 18 11.19 -5.57 6.71
N GLY A 19 10.78 -6.32 7.73
CA GLY A 19 11.40 -6.32 9.04
C GLY A 19 12.84 -6.86 9.01
N MET A 20 13.68 -6.42 9.97
CA MET A 20 15.10 -6.82 10.02
C MET A 20 15.32 -8.34 10.00
N LEU A 21 14.49 -9.09 10.75
CA LEU A 21 14.59 -10.54 10.82
C LEU A 21 14.24 -11.22 9.49
N ASP A 22 13.24 -10.71 8.78
CA ASP A 22 12.82 -11.25 7.48
C ASP A 22 13.87 -10.97 6.40
N VAL A 23 14.45 -9.76 6.40
CA VAL A 23 15.55 -9.40 5.51
C VAL A 23 16.78 -10.28 5.79
N LYS A 24 17.11 -10.49 7.06
CA LYS A 24 18.24 -11.33 7.45
C LYS A 24 18.06 -12.79 6.98
N LYS A 25 16.88 -13.37 7.23
CA LYS A 25 16.54 -14.72 6.76
C LYS A 25 16.57 -14.83 5.24
N ALA A 26 16.06 -13.81 4.53
CA ALA A 26 16.08 -13.81 3.07
C ALA A 26 17.51 -13.70 2.51
N LEU A 27 18.38 -12.91 3.13
CA LEU A 27 19.80 -12.83 2.76
C LEU A 27 20.55 -14.14 3.07
N ASP A 28 20.25 -14.79 4.18
CA ASP A 28 20.81 -16.12 4.50
C ASP A 28 20.39 -17.16 3.45
N GLU A 29 19.10 -17.23 3.10
CA GLU A 29 18.57 -18.12 2.06
C GLU A 29 19.13 -17.80 0.67
N ALA A 30 19.43 -16.54 0.39
CA ALA A 30 19.99 -16.06 -0.88
C ALA A 30 21.53 -16.09 -0.92
N ASN A 31 22.21 -16.58 0.13
CA ASN A 31 23.66 -16.52 0.27
C ASN A 31 24.28 -15.12 0.07
N GLY A 32 23.57 -14.08 0.51
CA GLY A 32 23.99 -12.70 0.42
C GLY A 32 23.58 -11.98 -0.89
N ASP A 33 22.96 -12.67 -1.83
CA ASP A 33 22.45 -12.06 -3.07
C ASP A 33 21.23 -11.20 -2.77
N GLN A 34 21.36 -9.88 -2.96
CA GLN A 34 20.32 -8.90 -2.65
C GLN A 34 19.09 -9.01 -3.57
N GLN A 35 19.28 -9.36 -4.85
CA GLN A 35 18.17 -9.50 -5.80
C GLN A 35 17.33 -10.74 -5.45
N LYS A 36 17.99 -11.86 -5.21
CA LYS A 36 17.35 -13.08 -4.73
C LYS A 36 16.64 -12.89 -3.39
N ALA A 37 17.26 -12.20 -2.46
CA ALA A 37 16.68 -11.89 -1.16
C ALA A 37 15.43 -11.01 -1.29
N ALA A 38 15.44 -10.00 -2.16
CA ALA A 38 14.28 -9.18 -2.46
C ALA A 38 13.12 -10.00 -3.04
N GLU A 39 13.42 -10.94 -3.93
CA GLU A 39 12.43 -11.84 -4.51
C GLU A 39 11.83 -12.80 -3.46
N ILE A 40 12.66 -13.37 -2.59
CA ILE A 40 12.22 -14.20 -1.45
C ILE A 40 11.27 -13.41 -0.54
N ILE A 41 11.61 -12.16 -0.21
CA ILE A 41 10.76 -11.28 0.60
C ILE A 41 9.42 -11.03 -0.09
N ARG A 42 9.44 -10.74 -1.39
CA ARG A 42 8.24 -10.54 -2.19
C ARG A 42 7.35 -11.78 -2.19
N VAL A 43 7.91 -12.96 -2.41
CA VAL A 43 7.16 -14.23 -2.41
C VAL A 43 6.57 -14.52 -1.02
N LYS A 44 7.32 -14.26 0.06
CA LYS A 44 6.81 -14.41 1.43
C LYS A 44 5.68 -13.42 1.73
N GLY A 45 5.78 -12.18 1.23
CA GLY A 45 4.70 -11.20 1.29
C GLY A 45 3.43 -11.66 0.58
N LEU A 46 3.55 -12.22 -0.61
CA LEU A 46 2.43 -12.82 -1.35
C LEU A 46 1.79 -13.99 -0.60
N LYS A 47 2.58 -14.89 -0.01
CA LYS A 47 2.06 -15.97 0.85
C LYS A 47 1.36 -15.43 2.11
N GLY A 48 1.84 -14.32 2.65
CA GLY A 48 1.19 -13.61 3.75
C GLY A 48 -0.18 -13.06 3.37
N ILE A 49 -0.37 -12.59 2.12
CA ILE A 49 -1.66 -12.14 1.60
C ILE A 49 -2.66 -13.30 1.60
N THR A 50 -2.28 -14.46 1.08
CA THR A 50 -3.15 -15.65 1.06
C THR A 50 -3.61 -16.05 2.47
N LYS A 51 -2.72 -15.97 3.46
CA LYS A 51 -3.06 -16.24 4.87
C LYS A 51 -4.03 -15.23 5.48
N ARG A 52 -4.07 -14.00 4.94
CA ARG A 52 -4.93 -12.91 5.43
C ARG A 52 -6.22 -12.75 4.64
N GLU A 53 -6.39 -13.50 3.55
CA GLU A 53 -7.47 -13.29 2.59
C GLU A 53 -8.88 -13.37 3.21
N GLY A 54 -9.09 -14.24 4.20
CA GLY A 54 -10.37 -14.39 4.90
C GLY A 54 -10.62 -13.40 6.05
N ARG A 55 -9.69 -12.47 6.33
CA ARG A 55 -9.84 -11.53 7.45
C ARG A 55 -10.73 -10.36 7.08
N ALA A 56 -11.54 -9.90 8.03
CA ALA A 56 -12.38 -8.72 7.85
C ALA A 56 -11.55 -7.43 7.87
N THR A 57 -11.89 -6.48 7.00
CA THR A 57 -11.29 -5.15 6.93
C THR A 57 -12.38 -4.10 7.18
N ALA A 58 -12.69 -3.90 8.47
CA ALA A 58 -13.77 -3.01 8.91
C ALA A 58 -13.32 -1.57 9.15
N GLU A 59 -12.02 -1.36 9.26
CA GLU A 59 -11.42 -0.06 9.53
C GLU A 59 -10.76 0.50 8.25
N GLY A 60 -10.45 1.77 8.24
CA GLY A 60 -9.80 2.38 7.08
C GLY A 60 -9.89 3.89 7.06
N LEU A 61 -9.64 4.46 5.89
CA LEU A 61 -9.77 5.88 5.63
C LEU A 61 -10.34 6.15 4.24
N VAL A 62 -10.86 7.35 4.10
CA VAL A 62 -11.27 7.94 2.83
C VAL A 62 -10.33 9.11 2.54
N ALA A 63 -9.76 9.13 1.34
CA ALA A 63 -8.99 10.26 0.83
C ALA A 63 -9.72 10.87 -0.37
N ALA A 64 -9.77 12.20 -0.42
CA ALA A 64 -10.48 12.90 -1.47
C ALA A 64 -9.77 14.20 -1.86
N ARG A 65 -9.87 14.55 -3.14
CA ARG A 65 -9.33 15.80 -3.68
C ARG A 65 -10.16 16.25 -4.88
N VAL A 66 -10.24 17.57 -5.07
CA VAL A 66 -10.75 18.18 -6.29
C VAL A 66 -9.59 18.73 -7.11
N GLU A 67 -9.52 18.34 -8.37
CA GLU A 67 -8.56 18.85 -9.35
C GLU A 67 -9.28 19.20 -10.65
N ASN A 68 -9.12 20.45 -11.13
CA ASN A 68 -9.66 20.91 -12.41
C ASN A 68 -11.16 20.61 -12.61
N GLY A 69 -11.99 20.84 -11.59
CA GLY A 69 -13.42 20.57 -11.64
C GLY A 69 -13.81 19.09 -11.53
N VAL A 70 -12.87 18.21 -11.22
CA VAL A 70 -13.11 16.79 -10.99
C VAL A 70 -12.84 16.44 -9.55
N GLY A 71 -13.80 15.83 -8.87
CA GLY A 71 -13.65 15.28 -7.54
C GLY A 71 -13.28 13.81 -7.60
N TYR A 72 -12.24 13.42 -6.85
CA TYR A 72 -11.80 12.04 -6.69
C TYR A 72 -11.89 11.66 -5.23
N MET A 73 -12.40 10.48 -4.96
CA MET A 73 -12.49 9.91 -3.62
C MET A 73 -12.12 8.44 -3.67
N VAL A 74 -11.24 8.00 -2.78
CA VAL A 74 -10.83 6.60 -2.64
C VAL A 74 -11.05 6.15 -1.21
N GLU A 75 -11.47 4.91 -1.04
CA GLU A 75 -11.58 4.24 0.25
C GLU A 75 -10.60 3.08 0.31
N VAL A 76 -9.75 3.09 1.32
CA VAL A 76 -8.80 2.02 1.62
C VAL A 76 -9.07 1.48 3.01
N ASN A 77 -9.06 0.16 3.18
CA ASN A 77 -9.41 -0.50 4.42
C ASN A 77 -8.26 -1.33 5.00
N SER A 78 -8.27 -1.46 6.31
CA SER A 78 -7.38 -2.28 7.12
C SER A 78 -8.17 -3.13 8.12
N GLU A 79 -7.50 -4.01 8.84
CA GLU A 79 -8.16 -4.86 9.85
C GLU A 79 -8.45 -4.08 11.14
N THR A 80 -7.53 -3.21 11.58
CA THR A 80 -7.60 -2.50 12.86
C THR A 80 -7.55 -0.98 12.69
N ASP A 81 -8.12 -0.27 13.64
CA ASP A 81 -8.04 1.18 13.74
C ASP A 81 -6.63 1.69 14.03
N PHE A 82 -5.79 0.88 14.70
CA PHE A 82 -4.37 1.18 14.91
C PHE A 82 -3.64 1.38 13.59
N VAL A 83 -3.82 0.46 12.64
CA VAL A 83 -3.24 0.59 11.30
C VAL A 83 -3.90 1.71 10.52
N ALA A 84 -5.23 1.83 10.55
CA ALA A 84 -5.96 2.90 9.86
C ALA A 84 -5.49 4.32 10.25
N LYS A 85 -5.06 4.51 11.48
CA LYS A 85 -4.55 5.79 12.01
C LYS A 85 -3.04 5.96 11.88
N SER A 86 -2.31 4.94 11.43
CA SER A 86 -0.86 4.97 11.30
C SER A 86 -0.41 5.83 10.11
N ASP A 87 0.73 6.50 10.26
CA ASP A 87 1.31 7.33 9.19
C ASP A 87 1.57 6.54 7.89
N PRO A 88 2.10 5.31 7.92
CA PRO A 88 2.29 4.52 6.69
C PRO A 88 0.98 4.21 5.96
N PHE A 89 -0.11 3.96 6.67
CA PHE A 89 -1.41 3.69 6.06
C PHE A 89 -2.04 4.96 5.48
N ILE A 90 -1.92 6.09 6.17
CA ILE A 90 -2.37 7.40 5.67
C ILE A 90 -1.60 7.76 4.39
N ALA A 91 -0.28 7.59 4.38
CA ALA A 91 0.55 7.78 3.19
C ALA A 91 0.12 6.86 2.03
N PHE A 92 -0.18 5.60 2.32
CA PHE A 92 -0.72 4.65 1.33
C PHE A 92 -2.02 5.17 0.71
N GLY A 93 -2.97 5.62 1.51
CA GLY A 93 -4.24 6.19 1.04
C GLY A 93 -4.03 7.41 0.13
N GLN A 94 -3.10 8.30 0.49
CA GLN A 94 -2.73 9.45 -0.34
C GLN A 94 -2.08 9.04 -1.65
N ASN A 95 -1.21 8.05 -1.66
CA ASN A 95 -0.57 7.53 -2.87
C ASN A 95 -1.58 6.88 -3.81
N VAL A 96 -2.58 6.17 -3.28
CA VAL A 96 -3.69 5.62 -4.06
C VAL A 96 -4.52 6.74 -4.70
N LEU A 97 -4.78 7.81 -3.96
CA LEU A 97 -5.47 9.00 -4.49
C LEU A 97 -4.68 9.68 -5.61
N GLU A 98 -3.37 9.85 -5.43
CA GLU A 98 -2.49 10.41 -6.47
C GLU A 98 -2.51 9.56 -7.75
N ALA A 99 -2.46 8.24 -7.62
CA ALA A 99 -2.59 7.32 -8.75
C ALA A 99 -3.94 7.44 -9.46
N ALA A 100 -5.03 7.56 -8.68
CA ALA A 100 -6.38 7.76 -9.20
C ALA A 100 -6.49 9.04 -10.04
N ILE A 101 -5.94 10.14 -9.54
CA ILE A 101 -5.95 11.44 -10.22
C ILE A 101 -5.10 11.38 -11.49
N ALA A 102 -3.88 10.85 -11.41
CA ALA A 102 -2.98 10.76 -12.56
C ALA A 102 -3.54 9.89 -13.70
N ALA A 103 -4.27 8.85 -13.38
CA ALA A 103 -4.91 7.96 -14.36
C ALA A 103 -6.32 8.40 -14.75
N ASP A 104 -6.86 9.45 -14.12
CA ASP A 104 -8.27 9.85 -14.27
C ASP A 104 -9.23 8.67 -14.10
N ALA A 105 -8.96 7.82 -13.10
CA ALA A 105 -9.66 6.58 -12.87
C ALA A 105 -11.10 6.82 -12.38
N SER A 106 -12.03 6.06 -12.92
CA SER A 106 -13.45 6.08 -12.53
C SER A 106 -13.96 4.72 -12.03
N THR A 107 -13.24 3.65 -12.29
CA THR A 107 -13.58 2.29 -11.86
C THR A 107 -12.49 1.72 -10.96
N LEU A 108 -12.86 0.72 -10.17
CA LEU A 108 -11.90 0.02 -9.31
C LEU A 108 -10.82 -0.70 -10.10
N GLU A 109 -11.16 -1.24 -11.27
CA GLU A 109 -10.21 -1.90 -12.16
C GLU A 109 -9.18 -0.92 -12.71
N GLU A 110 -9.62 0.26 -13.18
CA GLU A 110 -8.73 1.35 -13.63
C GLU A 110 -7.83 1.82 -12.48
N LEU A 111 -8.38 1.95 -11.26
CA LEU A 111 -7.62 2.34 -10.09
C LEU A 111 -6.53 1.33 -9.73
N LYS A 112 -6.83 0.05 -9.76
CA LYS A 112 -5.84 -1.01 -9.46
C LYS A 112 -4.68 -1.03 -10.46
N ALA A 113 -4.95 -0.72 -11.71
CA ALA A 113 -3.96 -0.64 -12.77
C ALA A 113 -3.23 0.71 -12.83
N ALA A 114 -3.75 1.75 -12.16
CA ALA A 114 -3.12 3.06 -12.08
C ALA A 114 -1.76 2.98 -11.36
N THR A 115 -0.85 3.86 -11.70
CA THR A 115 0.52 3.83 -11.18
C THR A 115 0.85 5.06 -10.33
N TYR A 116 1.66 4.85 -9.32
CA TYR A 116 2.30 5.87 -8.53
C TYR A 116 3.79 5.49 -8.34
N GLU A 117 4.68 6.40 -8.75
CA GLU A 117 6.13 6.17 -8.68
C GLU A 117 6.59 4.83 -9.29
N GLY A 118 5.99 4.45 -10.42
CA GLY A 118 6.35 3.24 -11.16
C GLY A 118 5.76 1.92 -10.63
N LYS A 119 4.93 1.98 -9.59
CA LYS A 119 4.19 0.81 -9.07
C LYS A 119 2.70 0.95 -9.29
N THR A 120 2.03 -0.14 -9.62
CA THR A 120 0.57 -0.15 -9.69
C THR A 120 -0.04 -0.05 -8.29
N VAL A 121 -1.28 0.44 -8.21
CA VAL A 121 -2.03 0.46 -6.95
C VAL A 121 -2.16 -0.94 -6.34
N GLU A 122 -2.29 -1.96 -7.17
CA GLU A 122 -2.30 -3.36 -6.71
C GLU A 122 -0.96 -3.76 -6.05
N GLU A 123 0.17 -3.38 -6.63
CA GLU A 123 1.50 -3.58 -6.04
C GLU A 123 1.69 -2.77 -4.76
N LEU A 124 1.24 -1.51 -4.73
CA LEU A 124 1.25 -0.68 -3.52
C LEU A 124 0.44 -1.30 -2.38
N THR A 125 -0.71 -1.89 -2.72
CA THR A 125 -1.57 -2.59 -1.75
C THR A 125 -0.88 -3.83 -1.18
N THR A 126 -0.23 -4.60 -2.02
CA THR A 126 0.58 -5.76 -1.62
C THR A 126 1.71 -5.36 -0.68
N ASP A 127 2.45 -4.31 -1.04
CA ASP A 127 3.56 -3.78 -0.25
C ASP A 127 3.08 -3.26 1.12
N ALA A 128 1.96 -2.52 1.14
CA ALA A 128 1.36 -2.03 2.38
C ALA A 128 0.93 -3.17 3.31
N GLY A 129 0.32 -4.22 2.78
CA GLY A 129 -0.07 -5.40 3.55
C GLY A 129 1.13 -6.13 4.15
N ALA A 130 2.23 -6.25 3.40
CA ALA A 130 3.48 -6.84 3.87
C ALA A 130 4.14 -6.00 4.97
N LEU A 131 4.17 -4.67 4.78
CA LEU A 131 4.75 -3.73 5.75
C LEU A 131 3.97 -3.68 7.07
N LEU A 132 2.64 -3.60 6.97
CA LEU A 132 1.76 -3.39 8.12
C LEU A 132 1.32 -4.69 8.80
N GLY A 133 1.51 -5.83 8.15
CA GLY A 133 1.15 -7.14 8.69
C GLY A 133 -0.35 -7.41 8.76
N GLU A 134 -1.16 -6.57 8.12
CA GLU A 134 -2.61 -6.71 8.04
C GLU A 134 -3.10 -6.88 6.61
N LYS A 135 -4.33 -7.38 6.44
CA LYS A 135 -5.03 -7.34 5.16
C LYS A 135 -5.37 -5.89 4.84
N ILE A 136 -4.91 -5.42 3.69
CA ILE A 136 -5.18 -4.09 3.15
C ILE A 136 -6.00 -4.23 1.87
N VAL A 137 -7.05 -3.42 1.74
CA VAL A 137 -7.97 -3.46 0.61
C VAL A 137 -8.17 -2.06 0.06
N VAL A 138 -8.02 -1.88 -1.24
CA VAL A 138 -8.56 -0.74 -1.97
C VAL A 138 -9.99 -1.09 -2.33
N ARG A 139 -10.94 -0.48 -1.61
CA ARG A 139 -12.34 -0.93 -1.65
C ARG A 139 -13.14 -0.31 -2.77
N ARG A 140 -13.04 0.99 -2.93
CA ARG A 140 -13.80 1.72 -3.93
C ARG A 140 -13.20 3.06 -4.29
N ILE A 141 -13.68 3.56 -5.42
CA ILE A 141 -13.37 4.88 -5.96
C ILE A 141 -14.68 5.55 -6.38
N ALA A 142 -14.71 6.87 -6.24
CA ALA A 142 -15.72 7.72 -6.85
C ALA A 142 -15.04 8.86 -7.60
N ARG A 143 -15.57 9.19 -8.78
CA ARG A 143 -15.14 10.30 -9.62
C ARG A 143 -16.38 11.11 -9.99
N VAL A 144 -16.34 12.42 -9.75
CA VAL A 144 -17.46 13.35 -9.99
C VAL A 144 -16.95 14.55 -10.77
N GLU A 145 -17.64 14.91 -11.85
CA GLU A 145 -17.37 16.12 -12.63
C GLU A 145 -18.48 17.14 -12.44
N GLY A 146 -18.14 18.44 -12.47
CA GLY A 146 -19.09 19.53 -12.40
C GLY A 146 -18.43 20.89 -12.49
N GLU A 147 -19.24 21.94 -12.72
CA GLU A 147 -18.76 23.32 -12.72
C GLU A 147 -18.27 23.74 -11.32
N ASN A 148 -18.92 23.24 -10.27
CA ASN A 148 -18.59 23.50 -8.88
C ASN A 148 -18.52 22.17 -8.13
N VAL A 149 -17.31 21.70 -7.86
CA VAL A 149 -17.05 20.49 -7.07
C VAL A 149 -16.28 20.88 -5.81
N ALA A 150 -16.76 20.43 -4.67
CA ALA A 150 -16.10 20.64 -3.38
C ALA A 150 -16.02 19.33 -2.59
N VAL A 151 -15.01 19.23 -1.74
CA VAL A 151 -14.81 18.08 -0.83
C VAL A 151 -15.04 18.52 0.61
N TYR A 152 -15.85 17.76 1.31
CA TYR A 152 -16.00 17.85 2.75
C TYR A 152 -15.84 16.47 3.36
N LEU A 153 -14.89 16.32 4.29
CA LEU A 153 -14.65 15.09 5.04
C LEU A 153 -15.13 15.27 6.47
N HIS A 154 -16.20 14.57 6.81
CA HIS A 154 -16.72 14.53 8.17
C HIS A 154 -16.05 13.38 8.94
N LYS A 155 -15.31 13.73 9.97
CA LYS A 155 -14.77 12.73 10.90
C LYS A 155 -15.73 12.62 12.08
N THR A 156 -16.36 11.46 12.21
CA THR A 156 -17.06 11.12 13.47
C THR A 156 -15.99 10.91 14.54
N SER A 157 -15.93 11.84 15.48
CA SER A 157 -15.20 11.60 16.73
C SER A 157 -15.96 10.55 17.54
N LYS A 158 -15.39 9.39 17.72
CA LYS A 158 -15.71 8.49 18.82
C LYS A 158 -14.59 8.56 19.82
#